data_26706afb1a57d235405b3f09151ce10c
#
_entry.id   26706afb1a57d235405b3f09151ce10c
#
_cell.length_a   1.000
_cell.length_b   1.000
_cell.length_c   1.000
_cell.angle_alpha   90.00
_cell.angle_beta   90.00
_cell.angle_gamma   90.00
#
_symmetry.space_group_name_H-M   'P 1'
#
loop_
_entity.id
_entity.type
_entity.pdbx_description
1 polymer ?
#
loop_
_entity_poly.entity_id
_entity_poly.type
_entity_poly.pdbx_seq_one_letter_code
_entity_poly.pdbx_strand_id
1 'polypeptide(L)'
;MKLITEQIEDVKLVTEGTGDDKKLYIEGVFLQSELKNRNGRMYPFSVLEKEVNRYNEEYVKNKRALGELGHPDGPTVNLDRVSHRITSLKAEGNNFIGKAQILDTPMGKIAKSLLGEGVQLGVSSRGMGSIDKREDVNVVMDDFMLATAADIVADPSAPDAFVHGIMEGKDWVWNNGILKAVSYTH
;
A
#
# COMPACT_ATOMS: atom_id res chain seq x y z
N MET A 1 11.12 11.82 8.28
CA MET A 1 10.26 10.68 7.91
C MET A 1 10.75 10.06 6.62
N LYS A 2 10.67 8.75 6.53
CA LYS A 2 11.08 7.99 5.35
C LYS A 2 9.87 7.36 4.68
N LEU A 3 9.92 7.22 3.36
CA LEU A 3 8.93 6.46 2.61
C LEU A 3 9.10 4.97 2.93
N ILE A 4 8.03 4.31 3.33
CA ILE A 4 8.00 2.89 3.67
C ILE A 4 7.01 2.19 2.74
N THR A 5 7.46 1.14 2.05
CA THR A 5 6.62 0.34 1.17
C THR A 5 6.72 -1.14 1.55
N GLU A 6 5.59 -1.83 1.56
CA GLU A 6 5.49 -3.25 1.88
C GLU A 6 4.63 -3.98 0.86
N GLN A 7 4.95 -5.23 0.59
CA GLN A 7 4.27 -6.03 -0.40
C GLN A 7 3.74 -7.32 0.19
N ILE A 8 2.53 -7.69 -0.18
CA ILE A 8 1.87 -8.93 0.19
C ILE A 8 1.32 -9.60 -1.07
N GLU A 9 1.49 -10.92 -1.17
CA GLU A 9 1.30 -11.68 -2.41
C GLU A 9 -0.07 -12.33 -2.55
N ASP A 10 -0.80 -12.54 -1.47
CA ASP A 10 -2.04 -13.32 -1.48
C ASP A 10 -3.27 -12.47 -1.74
N VAL A 11 -3.40 -12.01 -2.97
CA VAL A 11 -4.57 -11.23 -3.39
C VAL A 11 -5.43 -12.07 -4.33
N LYS A 12 -6.73 -12.16 -4.04
CA LYS A 12 -7.71 -12.90 -4.84
C LYS A 12 -8.59 -11.94 -5.62
N LEU A 13 -8.87 -12.31 -6.87
CA LEU A 13 -9.88 -11.60 -7.66
C LEU A 13 -11.27 -12.07 -7.25
N VAL A 14 -12.14 -11.14 -6.91
CA VAL A 14 -13.53 -11.39 -6.57
C VAL A 14 -14.43 -10.61 -7.53
N THR A 15 -15.40 -11.28 -8.14
CA THR A 15 -16.39 -10.65 -9.01
C THR A 15 -17.74 -10.60 -8.33
N GLU A 16 -18.33 -9.41 -8.22
CA GLU A 16 -19.65 -9.23 -7.63
C GLU A 16 -20.62 -8.64 -8.66
N GLY A 17 -21.88 -9.07 -8.60
CA GLY A 17 -22.93 -8.63 -9.49
C GLY A 17 -23.14 -9.56 -10.69
N THR A 18 -24.09 -9.23 -11.54
CA THR A 18 -24.46 -10.00 -12.74
C THR A 18 -24.54 -9.09 -13.97
N GLY A 19 -24.13 -9.62 -15.13
CA GLY A 19 -24.21 -8.89 -16.41
C GLY A 19 -23.29 -7.67 -16.43
N ASP A 20 -23.83 -6.55 -16.94
CA ASP A 20 -23.09 -5.30 -17.09
C ASP A 20 -22.81 -4.59 -15.75
N ASP A 21 -23.48 -5.01 -14.68
CA ASP A 21 -23.31 -4.47 -13.33
C ASP A 21 -22.18 -5.16 -12.55
N LYS A 22 -21.40 -6.01 -13.19
CA LYS A 22 -20.28 -6.70 -12.55
C LYS A 22 -19.21 -5.72 -12.13
N LYS A 23 -18.91 -5.75 -10.83
CA LYS A 23 -17.77 -5.03 -10.27
C LYS A 23 -16.69 -6.04 -9.92
N LEU A 24 -15.46 -5.69 -10.23
CA LEU A 24 -14.30 -6.50 -9.92
C LEU A 24 -13.62 -5.96 -8.68
N TYR A 25 -13.27 -6.87 -7.78
CA TYR A 25 -12.56 -6.55 -6.55
C TYR A 25 -11.34 -7.43 -6.43
N ILE A 26 -10.35 -6.92 -5.73
CA ILE A 26 -9.28 -7.74 -5.15
C ILE A 26 -9.47 -7.78 -3.64
N GLU A 27 -9.14 -8.91 -3.04
CA GLU A 27 -9.27 -9.13 -1.62
C GLU A 27 -8.10 -9.96 -1.11
N GLY A 28 -7.65 -9.67 0.10
CA GLY A 28 -6.58 -10.41 0.75
C GLY A 28 -5.99 -9.66 1.92
N VAL A 29 -4.87 -10.15 2.41
CA VAL A 29 -4.12 -9.47 3.46
C VAL A 29 -3.39 -8.28 2.83
N PHE A 30 -3.69 -7.06 3.31
CA PHE A 30 -3.05 -5.85 2.82
C PHE A 30 -1.90 -5.40 3.73
N LEU A 31 -2.01 -5.62 5.03
CA LEU A 31 -1.01 -5.25 6.03
C LEU A 31 -0.87 -6.36 7.08
N GLN A 32 0.32 -6.50 7.64
CA GLN A 32 0.58 -7.46 8.72
C GLN A 32 1.37 -6.80 9.84
N SER A 33 0.93 -7.01 11.08
CA SER A 33 1.62 -6.54 12.27
C SER A 33 2.32 -7.67 13.00
N GLU A 34 3.22 -7.32 13.92
CA GLU A 34 3.91 -8.24 14.83
C GLU A 34 4.72 -9.34 14.14
N LEU A 35 5.08 -9.13 12.89
CA LEU A 35 5.83 -10.09 12.08
C LEU A 35 6.96 -9.35 11.37
N LYS A 36 8.19 -9.88 11.49
CA LYS A 36 9.32 -9.39 10.70
C LYS A 36 9.09 -9.77 9.24
N ASN A 37 8.96 -8.76 8.37
CA ASN A 37 8.72 -8.98 6.95
C ASN A 37 10.02 -9.20 6.18
N ARG A 38 9.92 -9.40 4.86
CA ARG A 38 11.07 -9.64 3.97
C ARG A 38 12.07 -8.48 3.95
N ASN A 39 11.61 -7.28 4.26
CA ASN A 39 12.44 -6.08 4.30
C ASN A 39 13.09 -5.86 5.68
N GLY A 40 12.92 -6.79 6.59
CA GLY A 40 13.48 -6.71 7.94
C GLY A 40 12.73 -5.77 8.88
N ARG A 41 11.53 -5.34 8.50
CA ARG A 41 10.71 -4.43 9.32
C ARG A 41 9.58 -5.16 10.03
N MET A 42 9.22 -4.64 11.17
CA MET A 42 8.05 -5.07 11.94
C MET A 42 7.20 -3.85 12.29
N TYR A 43 5.90 -4.01 12.11
CA TYR A 43 4.91 -3.01 12.49
C TYR A 43 4.25 -3.46 13.79
N PRO A 44 4.38 -2.71 14.90
CA PRO A 44 3.57 -3.00 16.08
C PRO A 44 2.08 -2.91 15.75
N PHE A 45 1.28 -3.81 16.34
CA PHE A 45 -0.17 -3.84 16.07
C PHE A 45 -0.82 -2.50 16.39
N SER A 46 -0.45 -1.88 17.51
CA SER A 46 -0.99 -0.57 17.92
C SER A 46 -0.73 0.52 16.89
N VAL A 47 0.43 0.48 16.23
CA VAL A 47 0.78 1.45 15.17
C VAL A 47 -0.11 1.26 13.95
N LEU A 48 -0.27 0.03 13.48
CA LEU A 48 -1.14 -0.25 12.33
C LEU A 48 -2.62 -0.02 12.66
N GLU A 49 -3.08 -0.43 13.84
CA GLU A 49 -4.48 -0.21 14.25
C GLU A 49 -4.84 1.27 14.24
N LYS A 50 -4.00 2.10 14.84
CA LYS A 50 -4.18 3.55 14.86
C LYS A 50 -4.28 4.12 13.45
N GLU A 51 -3.35 3.74 12.57
CA GLU A 51 -3.31 4.25 11.20
C GLU A 51 -4.43 3.70 10.32
N VAL A 52 -4.79 2.45 10.47
CA VAL A 52 -5.92 1.86 9.75
C VAL A 52 -7.22 2.55 10.16
N ASN A 53 -7.41 2.82 11.44
CA ASN A 53 -8.59 3.56 11.91
C ASN A 53 -8.65 4.96 11.31
N ARG A 54 -7.52 5.69 11.30
CA ARG A 54 -7.44 7.00 10.67
C ARG A 54 -7.71 6.92 9.16
N TYR A 55 -7.08 5.98 8.48
CA TYR A 55 -7.23 5.79 7.04
C TYR A 55 -8.67 5.45 6.66
N ASN A 56 -9.33 4.60 7.44
CA ASN A 56 -10.75 4.28 7.24
C ASN A 56 -11.64 5.51 7.38
N GLU A 57 -11.44 6.31 8.43
CA GLU A 57 -12.26 7.50 8.67
C GLU A 57 -12.01 8.61 7.64
N GLU A 58 -10.77 8.86 7.28
CA GLU A 58 -10.42 9.98 6.41
C GLU A 58 -10.54 9.64 4.92
N TYR A 59 -10.24 8.39 4.54
CA TYR A 59 -10.12 8.01 3.12
C TYR A 59 -11.16 6.97 2.68
N VAL A 60 -11.22 5.82 3.33
CA VAL A 60 -12.11 4.72 2.89
C VAL A 60 -13.58 5.15 2.97
N LYS A 61 -13.99 5.67 4.11
CA LYS A 61 -15.36 6.14 4.35
C LYS A 61 -15.78 7.24 3.38
N ASN A 62 -14.86 8.11 3.00
CA ASN A 62 -15.10 9.24 2.10
C ASN A 62 -14.86 8.90 0.62
N LYS A 63 -14.66 7.64 0.28
CA LYS A 63 -14.39 7.15 -1.08
C LYS A 63 -13.15 7.80 -1.71
N ARG A 64 -12.12 8.02 -0.90
CA ARG A 64 -10.86 8.67 -1.29
C ARG A 64 -9.65 7.76 -1.15
N ALA A 65 -9.85 6.50 -0.78
CA ALA A 65 -8.77 5.53 -0.57
C ALA A 65 -8.35 4.91 -1.91
N LEU A 66 -7.48 5.60 -2.62
CA LEU A 66 -7.06 5.22 -3.97
C LEU A 66 -5.70 4.51 -3.92
N GLY A 67 -5.48 3.63 -4.91
CA GLY A 67 -4.20 2.97 -5.12
C GLY A 67 -3.82 2.97 -6.60
N GLU A 68 -2.53 2.81 -6.86
CA GLU A 68 -1.94 2.89 -8.19
C GLU A 68 -1.52 1.51 -8.69
N LEU A 69 -1.37 1.40 -10.00
CA LEU A 69 -0.75 0.25 -10.65
C LEU A 69 0.76 0.49 -10.69
N GLY A 70 1.50 -0.35 -9.99
CA GLY A 70 2.93 -0.18 -9.77
C GLY A 70 3.25 0.79 -8.63
N HIS A 71 4.53 0.89 -8.30
CA HIS A 71 4.99 1.83 -7.28
C HIS A 71 5.38 3.17 -7.88
N PRO A 72 4.82 4.29 -7.41
CA PRO A 72 5.34 5.61 -7.75
C PRO A 72 6.58 5.95 -6.93
N ASP A 73 7.27 7.01 -7.32
CA ASP A 73 8.49 7.48 -6.66
C ASP A 73 8.25 8.28 -5.37
N GLY A 74 7.01 8.40 -4.93
CA GLY A 74 6.69 9.23 -3.78
C GLY A 74 5.47 8.78 -3.00
N PRO A 75 5.13 9.48 -1.92
CA PRO A 75 4.04 9.12 -1.03
C PRO A 75 2.68 9.64 -1.48
N THR A 76 2.61 10.48 -2.50
CA THR A 76 1.36 11.03 -3.01
C THR A 76 0.76 10.12 -4.10
N VAL A 77 -0.56 10.10 -4.17
CA VAL A 77 -1.27 9.33 -5.20
C VAL A 77 -1.36 10.15 -6.49
N ASN A 78 -0.93 9.56 -7.59
CA ASN A 78 -1.03 10.15 -8.92
C ASN A 78 -2.34 9.70 -9.57
N LEU A 79 -3.27 10.62 -9.79
CA LEU A 79 -4.62 10.29 -10.25
C LEU A 79 -4.64 9.62 -11.64
N ASP A 80 -3.68 9.94 -12.50
CA ASP A 80 -3.54 9.33 -13.82
C ASP A 80 -3.07 7.86 -13.77
N ARG A 81 -2.61 7.39 -12.61
CA ARG A 81 -2.15 6.03 -12.41
C ARG A 81 -3.06 5.19 -11.52
N VAL A 82 -4.16 5.76 -11.07
CA VAL A 82 -5.10 5.07 -10.19
C VAL A 82 -5.73 3.88 -10.91
N SER A 83 -5.67 2.72 -10.29
CA SER A 83 -6.24 1.47 -10.79
C SER A 83 -7.39 0.94 -9.94
N HIS A 84 -7.44 1.32 -8.68
CA HIS A 84 -8.41 0.76 -7.73
C HIS A 84 -8.71 1.70 -6.58
N ARG A 85 -9.82 1.42 -5.90
CA ARG A 85 -10.25 2.11 -4.70
C ARG A 85 -10.46 1.10 -3.58
N ILE A 86 -9.82 1.33 -2.46
CA ILE A 86 -9.98 0.47 -1.28
C ILE A 86 -11.35 0.73 -0.67
N THR A 87 -12.15 -0.33 -0.52
CA THR A 87 -13.51 -0.26 -0.03
C THR A 87 -13.67 -0.75 1.40
N SER A 88 -12.74 -1.59 1.87
CA SER A 88 -12.76 -2.14 3.22
C SER A 88 -11.35 -2.46 3.67
N LEU A 89 -11.07 -2.21 4.93
CA LEU A 89 -9.80 -2.55 5.57
C LEU A 89 -10.07 -2.84 7.05
N LYS A 90 -9.92 -4.10 7.46
CA LYS A 90 -10.30 -4.56 8.81
C LYS A 90 -9.24 -5.45 9.42
N ALA A 91 -9.03 -5.30 10.73
CA ALA A 91 -8.15 -6.18 11.47
C ALA A 91 -8.78 -7.58 11.62
N GLU A 92 -7.96 -8.59 11.42
CA GLU A 92 -8.27 -9.99 11.70
C GLU A 92 -7.02 -10.62 12.32
N GLY A 93 -7.02 -10.72 13.66
CA GLY A 93 -5.78 -11.04 14.39
C GLY A 93 -4.73 -9.97 14.16
N ASN A 94 -3.53 -10.37 13.77
CA ASN A 94 -2.44 -9.45 13.45
C ASN A 94 -2.43 -9.01 11.98
N ASN A 95 -3.37 -9.52 11.18
CA ASN A 95 -3.52 -9.17 9.78
C ASN A 95 -4.57 -8.08 9.60
N PHE A 96 -4.42 -7.29 8.54
CA PHE A 96 -5.44 -6.34 8.12
C PHE A 96 -5.91 -6.76 6.74
N ILE A 97 -7.15 -7.25 6.67
CA ILE A 97 -7.76 -7.75 5.45
C ILE A 97 -8.36 -6.58 4.69
N GLY A 98 -7.96 -6.45 3.45
CA GLY A 98 -8.41 -5.39 2.57
C GLY A 98 -9.24 -5.91 1.41
N LYS A 99 -10.12 -5.05 0.93
CA LYS A 99 -10.89 -5.25 -0.29
C LYS A 99 -10.83 -3.96 -1.10
N ALA A 100 -10.59 -4.07 -2.40
CA ALA A 100 -10.52 -2.91 -3.29
C ALA A 100 -11.25 -3.19 -4.58
N GLN A 101 -12.00 -2.19 -5.05
CA GLN A 101 -12.67 -2.25 -6.34
C GLN A 101 -11.71 -1.83 -7.44
N ILE A 102 -11.59 -2.65 -8.48
CA ILE A 102 -10.87 -2.28 -9.69
C ILE A 102 -11.72 -1.28 -10.45
N LEU A 103 -11.17 -0.10 -10.70
CA LEU A 103 -11.89 0.99 -11.34
C LEU A 103 -11.77 0.94 -12.87
N ASP A 104 -12.69 1.59 -13.57
CA ASP A 104 -12.68 1.69 -15.02
C ASP A 104 -11.79 2.84 -15.51
N THR A 105 -10.60 2.93 -14.94
CA THR A 105 -9.53 3.85 -15.36
C THR A 105 -8.61 3.14 -16.32
N PRO A 106 -7.72 3.84 -17.06
CA PRO A 106 -6.76 3.17 -17.94
C PRO A 106 -5.91 2.12 -17.19
N MET A 107 -5.42 2.44 -15.99
CA MET A 107 -4.62 1.51 -15.19
C MET A 107 -5.48 0.40 -14.58
N GLY A 108 -6.73 0.69 -14.23
CA GLY A 108 -7.69 -0.31 -13.78
C GLY A 108 -8.02 -1.33 -14.86
N LYS A 109 -8.14 -0.91 -16.10
CA LYS A 109 -8.35 -1.79 -17.27
C LYS A 109 -7.17 -2.75 -17.47
N ILE A 110 -5.95 -2.26 -17.31
CA ILE A 110 -4.74 -3.09 -17.36
C ILE A 110 -4.77 -4.14 -16.23
N ALA A 111 -5.01 -3.72 -15.00
CA ALA A 111 -5.10 -4.63 -13.85
C ALA A 111 -6.19 -5.69 -14.06
N LYS A 112 -7.37 -5.28 -14.52
CA LYS A 112 -8.48 -6.19 -14.84
C LYS A 112 -8.09 -7.21 -15.88
N SER A 113 -7.44 -6.79 -16.95
CA SER A 113 -6.99 -7.68 -18.03
C SER A 113 -5.98 -8.71 -17.51
N LEU A 114 -5.00 -8.27 -16.75
CA LEU A 114 -3.97 -9.16 -16.19
C LEU A 114 -4.58 -10.18 -15.22
N LEU A 115 -5.41 -9.74 -14.30
CA LEU A 115 -6.09 -10.63 -13.35
C LEU A 115 -7.02 -11.61 -14.05
N GLY A 116 -7.75 -11.14 -15.08
CA GLY A 116 -8.65 -11.98 -15.87
C GLY A 116 -7.94 -13.08 -16.65
N GLU A 117 -6.70 -12.84 -17.06
CA GLU A 117 -5.85 -13.83 -17.75
C GLU A 117 -5.10 -14.76 -16.77
N GLY A 118 -5.36 -14.62 -15.47
CA GLY A 118 -4.72 -15.47 -14.46
C GLY A 118 -3.35 -15.00 -14.00
N VAL A 119 -2.95 -13.78 -14.33
CA VAL A 119 -1.70 -13.22 -13.81
C VAL A 119 -1.86 -12.97 -12.31
N GLN A 120 -0.91 -13.49 -11.54
CA GLN A 120 -0.89 -13.26 -10.09
C GLN A 120 -0.24 -11.92 -9.80
N LEU A 121 -1.01 -11.01 -9.19
CA LEU A 121 -0.54 -9.71 -8.77
C LEU A 121 -0.52 -9.65 -7.24
N GLY A 122 0.37 -8.85 -6.70
CA GLY A 122 0.44 -8.57 -5.28
C GLY A 122 -0.04 -7.17 -4.93
N VAL A 123 -0.02 -6.86 -3.66
CA VAL A 123 -0.27 -5.49 -3.17
C VAL A 123 0.88 -5.04 -2.28
N SER A 124 1.09 -3.74 -2.26
CA SER A 124 2.15 -3.11 -1.47
C SER A 124 1.64 -1.82 -0.86
N SER A 125 1.74 -1.70 0.46
CA SER A 125 1.39 -0.46 1.15
C SER A 125 2.48 0.60 0.95
N ARG A 126 2.08 1.86 1.03
CA ARG A 126 2.98 3.02 1.08
C ARG A 126 2.65 3.88 2.29
N GLY A 127 3.68 4.27 3.00
CA GLY A 127 3.53 5.15 4.14
C GLY A 127 4.80 5.91 4.42
N MET A 128 4.74 6.73 5.44
CA MET A 128 5.87 7.50 5.92
C MET A 128 5.99 7.32 7.41
N GLY A 129 7.21 7.27 7.89
CA GLY A 129 7.45 7.10 9.31
C GLY A 129 8.93 6.99 9.63
N SER A 130 9.20 6.88 10.92
CA SER A 130 10.54 6.63 11.44
C SER A 130 10.70 5.15 11.74
N ILE A 131 11.93 4.68 11.65
CA ILE A 131 12.29 3.30 11.92
C ILE A 131 13.34 3.28 13.03
N ASP A 132 13.08 2.46 14.06
CA ASP A 132 14.03 2.18 15.11
C ASP A 132 14.80 0.90 14.74
N LYS A 133 16.09 1.06 14.44
CA LYS A 133 16.97 -0.04 14.08
C LYS A 133 17.39 -0.81 15.33
N ARG A 134 16.95 -2.07 15.44
CA ARG A 134 17.34 -3.00 16.48
C ARG A 134 18.19 -4.13 15.85
N GLU A 135 18.86 -4.95 16.69
CA GLU A 135 19.78 -5.99 16.19
C GLU A 135 19.16 -6.90 15.13
N ASP A 136 17.95 -7.39 15.37
CA ASP A 136 17.34 -8.41 14.52
C ASP A 136 16.19 -7.88 13.65
N VAL A 137 15.70 -6.66 13.94
CA VAL A 137 14.51 -6.16 13.28
C VAL A 137 14.47 -4.63 13.33
N ASN A 138 13.97 -4.04 12.26
CA ASN A 138 13.68 -2.61 12.18
C ASN A 138 12.22 -2.38 12.54
N VAL A 139 11.97 -1.69 13.66
CA VAL A 139 10.62 -1.46 14.16
C VAL A 139 10.09 -0.12 13.65
N VAL A 140 8.91 -0.16 13.02
CA VAL A 140 8.24 1.05 12.56
C VAL A 140 7.64 1.76 13.77
N MET A 141 7.90 3.06 13.87
CA MET A 141 7.51 3.88 15.01
C MET A 141 6.08 4.40 14.88
N ASP A 142 5.56 4.98 15.97
CA ASP A 142 4.17 5.44 16.03
C ASP A 142 3.87 6.75 15.28
N ASP A 143 4.89 7.38 14.68
CA ASP A 143 4.73 8.47 13.73
C ASP A 143 4.32 7.99 12.32
N PHE A 144 4.18 6.68 12.12
CA PHE A 144 3.82 6.09 10.84
C PHE A 144 2.48 6.66 10.32
N MET A 145 2.50 7.10 9.07
CA MET A 145 1.33 7.59 8.34
C MET A 145 1.15 6.78 7.06
N LEU A 146 0.00 6.13 6.95
CA LEU A 146 -0.36 5.35 5.77
C LEU A 146 -0.82 6.29 4.66
N ALA A 147 -0.11 6.29 3.54
CA ALA A 147 -0.47 7.07 2.35
C ALA A 147 -1.45 6.31 1.47
N THR A 148 -1.20 5.01 1.27
CA THR A 148 -2.15 4.09 0.65
C THR A 148 -1.99 2.70 1.26
N ALA A 149 -3.11 2.04 1.50
CA ALA A 149 -3.09 0.69 2.04
C ALA A 149 -2.58 -0.33 1.03
N ALA A 150 -2.75 -0.10 -0.27
CA ALA A 150 -2.29 -1.03 -1.30
C ALA A 150 -2.14 -0.36 -2.66
N ASP A 151 -0.96 -0.46 -3.24
CA ASP A 151 -0.75 -0.37 -4.68
C ASP A 151 -0.75 -1.78 -5.26
N ILE A 152 -1.11 -1.95 -6.51
CA ILE A 152 -1.02 -3.23 -7.21
C ILE A 152 0.36 -3.35 -7.84
N VAL A 153 1.07 -4.42 -7.55
CA VAL A 153 2.44 -4.64 -8.00
C VAL A 153 2.58 -6.00 -8.70
N ALA A 154 3.55 -6.10 -9.61
CA ALA A 154 3.67 -7.24 -10.50
C ALA A 154 4.27 -8.48 -9.85
N ASP A 155 5.39 -8.36 -9.15
CA ASP A 155 6.14 -9.53 -8.68
C ASP A 155 6.94 -9.19 -7.43
N PRO A 156 6.81 -10.01 -6.38
CA PRO A 156 7.56 -9.85 -5.14
C PRO A 156 9.08 -9.98 -5.27
N SER A 157 9.59 -10.65 -6.30
CA SER A 157 11.04 -10.81 -6.47
C SER A 157 11.72 -9.57 -7.05
N ALA A 158 11.02 -8.76 -7.83
CA ALA A 158 11.54 -7.53 -8.41
C ALA A 158 11.50 -6.31 -7.47
N PRO A 159 10.52 -6.18 -6.57
CA PRO A 159 10.37 -5.00 -5.70
C PRO A 159 11.39 -4.88 -4.56
N ASP A 160 12.09 -5.92 -4.19
CA ASP A 160 13.08 -5.82 -3.09
C ASP A 160 14.17 -4.79 -3.43
N ALA A 161 14.67 -4.79 -4.65
CA ALA A 161 15.64 -3.80 -5.09
C ALA A 161 15.02 -2.40 -5.25
N PHE A 162 13.79 -2.33 -5.72
CA PHE A 162 13.06 -1.08 -5.90
C PHE A 162 12.71 -0.43 -4.55
N VAL A 163 12.21 -1.21 -3.61
CA VAL A 163 11.89 -0.76 -2.26
C VAL A 163 13.14 -0.24 -1.55
N HIS A 164 14.26 -0.93 -1.67
CA HIS A 164 15.53 -0.46 -1.11
C HIS A 164 15.97 0.88 -1.72
N GLY A 165 15.85 1.03 -3.03
CA GLY A 165 16.22 2.26 -3.71
C GLY A 165 15.40 3.48 -3.28
N ILE A 166 14.11 3.30 -3.01
CA ILE A 166 13.23 4.38 -2.54
C ILE A 166 13.49 4.71 -1.07
N MET A 167 13.80 3.71 -0.25
CA MET A 167 13.87 3.88 1.20
C MET A 167 15.21 4.38 1.70
N GLU A 168 16.29 4.05 1.03
CA GLU A 168 17.65 4.33 1.52
C GLU A 168 18.19 5.70 1.13
N GLY A 169 17.55 6.43 0.24
CA GLY A 169 18.11 7.65 -0.33
C GLY A 169 17.41 8.96 0.00
N LYS A 170 16.19 8.94 0.54
CA LYS A 170 15.40 10.17 0.66
C LYS A 170 14.60 10.24 1.94
N ASP A 171 14.76 11.33 2.66
CA ASP A 171 13.83 11.73 3.70
C ASP A 171 12.76 12.64 3.09
N TRP A 172 11.57 12.60 3.65
CA TRP A 172 10.43 13.38 3.17
C TRP A 172 9.99 14.37 4.25
N VAL A 173 9.75 15.60 3.85
CA VAL A 173 9.30 16.64 4.76
C VAL A 173 8.07 17.34 4.19
N TRP A 174 7.20 17.80 5.09
CA TRP A 174 6.09 18.66 4.72
C TRP A 174 6.59 20.06 4.47
N ASN A 175 6.28 20.60 3.30
CA ASN A 175 6.58 21.96 2.93
C ASN A 175 5.33 22.59 2.31
N ASN A 176 4.69 23.51 3.04
CA ASN A 176 3.45 24.18 2.62
C ASN A 176 2.32 23.21 2.18
N GLY A 177 2.14 22.13 2.93
CA GLY A 177 1.12 21.12 2.64
C GLY A 177 1.49 20.15 1.52
N ILE A 178 2.72 20.20 1.00
CA ILE A 178 3.23 19.29 -0.02
C ILE A 178 4.38 18.50 0.55
N LEU A 179 4.38 17.18 0.32
CA LEU A 179 5.49 16.32 0.68
C LEU A 179 6.60 16.44 -0.36
N LYS A 180 7.80 16.79 0.11
CA LYS A 180 8.99 16.91 -0.75
C LYS A 180 10.11 16.01 -0.24
N ALA A 181 10.81 15.39 -1.18
CA ALA A 181 12.01 14.63 -0.88
C ALA A 181 13.15 15.61 -0.54
N VAL A 182 13.88 15.30 0.53
CA VAL A 182 15.10 16.01 0.89
C VAL A 182 16.27 15.21 0.35
N SER A 183 17.07 15.83 -0.54
CA SER A 183 18.31 15.21 -0.98
C SER A 183 19.45 15.71 -0.11
N TYR A 184 20.15 14.78 0.53
CA TYR A 184 21.39 15.11 1.20
C TYR A 184 22.51 15.08 0.17
N THR A 185 23.02 16.26 -0.18
CA THR A 185 24.26 16.36 -0.93
C THR A 185 25.42 16.23 0.04
N HIS A 186 26.17 15.17 -0.10
CA HIS A 186 27.47 15.05 0.56
C HIS A 186 28.56 15.63 -0.32
#